data_8a546358797f3b4c5c2f35813ce240dc
#
_entry.id   8a546358797f3b4c5c2f35813ce240dc
#
_cell.length_a   1.000
_cell.length_b   1.000
_cell.length_c   1.000
_cell.angle_alpha   90.00
_cell.angle_beta   90.00
_cell.angle_gamma   90.00
#
_symmetry.space_group_name_H-M   'P 1'
#
loop_
_entity.id
_entity.type
_entity.pdbx_description
1 polymer ?
#
loop_
_entity_poly.entity_id
_entity_poly.type
_entity_poly.pdbx_seq_one_letter_code
_entity_poly.pdbx_strand_id
1 'polypeptide(L)'
;AVLSPAVIELDHIYEVLSHPRRRYLCYALLEDAVWSLEDLAEAIATWEHTDEQGALTDQRRSAVYVSLYHAHVPKLVEEDVLLFDEATETVAPGENAQQVLLALRGISTGLELHESAQPSSETDAAWE
;
A
#
# COMPACT_ATOMS: atom_id res chain seq x y z
N ALA A 1 24.46 15.04 17.19
CA ALA A 1 24.06 14.80 17.08
C ALA A 1 23.09 14.28 16.48
N VAL A 2 22.70 14.08 16.06
CA VAL A 2 21.97 13.71 15.67
C VAL A 2 21.65 12.91 15.22
N LEU A 3 21.23 12.52 14.99
CA LEU A 3 20.91 11.75 14.80
C LEU A 3 19.79 11.38 14.41
N SER A 4 19.17 11.30 13.52
CA SER A 4 18.08 10.76 12.99
C SER A 4 18.40 10.01 11.87
N PRO A 5 18.96 8.99 12.04
CA PRO A 5 19.54 8.26 10.97
C PRO A 5 18.55 7.65 10.04
N ALA A 6 17.43 7.28 10.49
CA ALA A 6 16.53 6.55 9.62
C ALA A 6 15.38 7.41 9.13
N VAL A 7 15.67 8.62 8.71
CA VAL A 7 14.65 9.50 8.18
C VAL A 7 14.61 9.37 6.67
N ILE A 8 13.51 8.86 6.16
CA ILE A 8 13.29 8.84 4.73
C ILE A 8 12.82 10.20 4.28
N GLU A 9 13.36 10.69 3.16
CA GLU A 9 13.00 12.00 2.68
C GLU A 9 11.59 12.04 2.14
N LEU A 10 10.99 13.21 2.19
CA LEU A 10 9.60 13.37 1.85
C LEU A 10 9.29 12.96 0.43
N ASP A 11 10.14 13.31 -0.52
CA ASP A 11 9.88 12.94 -1.89
C ASP A 11 10.02 11.43 -2.10
N HIS A 12 10.81 10.74 -1.29
CA HIS A 12 10.85 9.29 -1.33
C HIS A 12 9.57 8.68 -0.80
N ILE A 13 8.98 9.30 0.23
CA ILE A 13 7.68 8.85 0.72
C ILE A 13 6.63 9.02 -0.37
N TYR A 14 6.62 10.16 -1.05
CA TYR A 14 5.69 10.38 -2.14
C TYR A 14 5.89 9.35 -3.23
N GLU A 15 7.13 9.06 -3.56
CA GLU A 15 7.41 8.10 -4.62
C GLU A 15 6.90 6.71 -4.24
N VAL A 16 7.13 6.30 -3.00
CA VAL A 16 6.65 5.01 -2.53
C VAL A 16 5.13 4.94 -2.64
N LEU A 17 4.44 6.01 -2.27
CA LEU A 17 2.98 6.01 -2.21
C LEU A 17 2.33 6.46 -3.51
N SER A 18 3.11 6.69 -4.56
CA SER A 18 2.55 7.23 -5.79
C SER A 18 1.84 6.20 -6.65
N HIS A 19 2.03 4.91 -6.39
CA HIS A 19 1.41 3.86 -7.18
C HIS A 19 0.35 3.15 -6.35
N PRO A 20 -0.86 2.94 -6.88
CA PRO A 20 -1.93 2.34 -6.08
C PRO A 20 -1.57 0.99 -5.47
N ARG A 21 -0.86 0.13 -6.20
CA ARG A 21 -0.50 -1.18 -5.64
C ARG A 21 0.46 -1.07 -4.49
N ARG A 22 1.35 -0.07 -4.52
CA ARG A 22 2.23 0.16 -3.39
C ARG A 22 1.45 0.65 -2.17
N ARG A 23 0.42 1.47 -2.39
CA ARG A 23 -0.45 1.89 -1.29
C ARG A 23 -1.21 0.70 -0.71
N TYR A 24 -1.75 -0.17 -1.57
CA TYR A 24 -2.42 -1.38 -1.09
C TYR A 24 -1.46 -2.26 -0.28
N LEU A 25 -0.23 -2.41 -0.77
CA LEU A 25 0.76 -3.19 -0.04
C LEU A 25 1.00 -2.60 1.34
N CYS A 26 1.12 -1.29 1.44
CA CYS A 26 1.32 -0.65 2.73
C CYS A 26 0.11 -0.80 3.63
N TYR A 27 -1.10 -0.73 3.08
CA TYR A 27 -2.29 -1.00 3.87
C TYR A 27 -2.27 -2.41 4.43
N ALA A 28 -1.82 -3.37 3.64
CA ALA A 28 -1.72 -4.75 4.11
C ALA A 28 -0.79 -4.84 5.32
N LEU A 29 0.31 -4.11 5.28
CA LEU A 29 1.26 -4.13 6.39
C LEU A 29 0.68 -3.53 7.66
N LEU A 30 -0.34 -2.69 7.55
CA LEU A 30 -1.03 -2.19 8.73
C LEU A 30 -1.87 -3.28 9.39
N GLU A 31 -2.31 -4.26 8.62
CA GLU A 31 -3.12 -5.35 9.16
C GLU A 31 -2.25 -6.45 9.75
N ASP A 32 -1.24 -6.87 9.01
CA ASP A 32 -0.32 -7.91 9.45
C ASP A 32 1.08 -7.53 9.05
N ALA A 33 2.02 -7.77 9.93
CA ALA A 33 3.40 -7.36 9.66
C ALA A 33 4.08 -8.25 8.62
N VAL A 34 3.67 -9.50 8.51
CA VAL A 34 4.33 -10.43 7.60
C VAL A 34 3.30 -11.01 6.65
N TRP A 35 3.64 -11.01 5.38
CA TRP A 35 2.77 -11.54 4.33
C TRP A 35 3.56 -12.42 3.39
N SER A 36 2.97 -13.55 2.98
CA SER A 36 3.52 -14.24 1.82
C SER A 36 3.16 -13.42 0.59
N LEU A 37 4.03 -13.46 -0.40
CA LEU A 37 3.79 -12.70 -1.62
C LEU A 37 2.53 -13.17 -2.32
N GLU A 38 2.24 -14.45 -2.22
CA GLU A 38 1.06 -15.02 -2.83
C GLU A 38 -0.21 -14.49 -2.19
N ASP A 39 -0.25 -14.48 -0.85
CA ASP A 39 -1.42 -13.94 -0.14
C ASP A 39 -1.57 -12.46 -0.36
N LEU A 40 -0.46 -11.75 -0.42
CA LEU A 40 -0.48 -10.33 -0.67
C LEU A 40 -1.03 -10.03 -2.05
N ALA A 41 -0.62 -10.80 -3.04
CA ALA A 41 -1.13 -10.62 -4.41
C ALA A 41 -2.63 -10.86 -4.46
N GLU A 42 -3.10 -11.87 -3.75
CA GLU A 42 -4.53 -12.15 -3.74
C GLU A 42 -5.30 -11.02 -3.05
N ALA A 43 -4.79 -10.52 -1.94
CA ALA A 43 -5.45 -9.43 -1.23
C ALA A 43 -5.52 -8.18 -2.10
N ILE A 44 -4.41 -7.83 -2.73
CA ILE A 44 -4.38 -6.63 -3.57
C ILE A 44 -5.28 -6.80 -4.79
N ALA A 45 -5.24 -7.97 -5.42
CA ALA A 45 -6.09 -8.22 -6.58
C ALA A 45 -7.57 -8.12 -6.19
N THR A 46 -7.91 -8.58 -5.00
CA THR A 46 -9.27 -8.49 -4.51
C THR A 46 -9.68 -7.03 -4.31
N TRP A 47 -8.80 -6.25 -3.70
CA TRP A 47 -9.11 -4.83 -3.49
C TRP A 47 -9.27 -4.09 -4.81
N GLU A 48 -8.42 -4.40 -5.79
CA GLU A 48 -8.52 -3.75 -7.10
C GLU A 48 -9.77 -4.16 -7.85
N HIS A 49 -10.34 -5.31 -7.49
CA HIS A 49 -11.46 -5.89 -8.22
C HIS A 49 -12.82 -5.55 -7.61
N THR A 50 -12.85 -4.75 -6.54
CA THR A 50 -14.08 -4.56 -5.77
C THR A 50 -15.22 -3.99 -6.56
N ASP A 51 -14.93 -3.14 -7.55
CA ASP A 51 -16.00 -2.48 -8.30
C ASP A 51 -16.37 -3.19 -9.58
N GLU A 52 -15.82 -4.37 -9.83
CA GLU A 52 -16.05 -5.07 -11.08
C GLU A 52 -17.00 -6.21 -10.90
N GLN A 53 -17.56 -6.65 -11.99
CA GLN A 53 -18.46 -7.78 -11.99
C GLN A 53 -17.67 -9.06 -12.10
N GLY A 54 -18.21 -10.11 -11.51
CA GLY A 54 -17.64 -11.44 -11.66
C GLY A 54 -16.60 -11.78 -10.64
N ALA A 55 -16.13 -12.99 -10.71
CA ALA A 55 -15.17 -13.52 -9.76
C ALA A 55 -13.75 -13.08 -10.12
N LEU A 56 -12.92 -13.02 -9.11
CA LEU A 56 -11.51 -12.77 -9.32
C LEU A 56 -10.89 -13.95 -10.05
N THR A 57 -10.18 -13.66 -11.13
CA THR A 57 -9.59 -14.72 -11.94
C THR A 57 -8.17 -15.00 -11.52
N ASP A 58 -7.71 -16.22 -11.85
CA ASP A 58 -6.32 -16.58 -11.63
C ASP A 58 -5.39 -15.67 -12.41
N GLN A 59 -5.82 -15.27 -13.59
CA GLN A 59 -5.01 -14.39 -14.42
C GLN A 59 -4.78 -13.04 -13.74
N ARG A 60 -5.79 -12.50 -13.08
CA ARG A 60 -5.63 -11.25 -12.35
C ARG A 60 -4.69 -11.40 -11.18
N ARG A 61 -4.85 -12.48 -10.42
CA ARG A 61 -3.95 -12.74 -9.29
C ARG A 61 -2.52 -12.85 -9.76
N SER A 62 -2.31 -13.58 -10.86
CA SER A 62 -0.99 -13.74 -11.41
C SER A 62 -0.38 -12.42 -11.84
N ALA A 63 -1.19 -11.58 -12.49
CA ALA A 63 -0.69 -10.29 -12.95
C ALA A 63 -0.24 -9.43 -11.78
N VAL A 64 -1.01 -9.44 -10.68
CA VAL A 64 -0.61 -8.68 -9.51
C VAL A 64 0.66 -9.26 -8.90
N TYR A 65 0.73 -10.59 -8.79
CA TYR A 65 1.91 -11.24 -8.23
C TYR A 65 3.16 -10.87 -9.02
N VAL A 66 3.09 -10.95 -10.35
CA VAL A 66 4.23 -10.63 -11.19
C VAL A 66 4.64 -9.17 -11.00
N SER A 67 3.66 -8.28 -10.96
CA SER A 67 3.92 -6.86 -10.75
C SER A 67 4.58 -6.62 -9.40
N LEU A 68 4.11 -7.29 -8.34
CA LEU A 68 4.72 -7.13 -7.02
C LEU A 68 6.15 -7.65 -7.01
N TYR A 69 6.36 -8.84 -7.57
CA TYR A 69 7.66 -9.48 -7.52
C TYR A 69 8.70 -8.70 -8.30
N HIS A 70 8.34 -8.22 -9.48
CA HIS A 70 9.33 -7.65 -10.39
C HIS A 70 9.46 -6.14 -10.30
N ALA A 71 8.47 -5.45 -9.75
CA ALA A 71 8.50 -4.00 -9.75
C ALA A 71 8.33 -3.41 -8.36
N HIS A 72 7.26 -3.75 -7.66
CA HIS A 72 6.90 -2.99 -6.46
C HIS A 72 7.68 -3.43 -5.23
N VAL A 73 7.86 -4.72 -5.03
CA VAL A 73 8.64 -5.19 -3.89
C VAL A 73 10.09 -4.75 -4.02
N PRO A 74 10.76 -4.90 -5.19
CA PRO A 74 12.12 -4.39 -5.29
C PRO A 74 12.24 -2.91 -5.03
N LYS A 75 11.27 -2.12 -5.50
CA LYS A 75 11.30 -0.68 -5.24
C LYS A 75 11.21 -0.38 -3.76
N LEU A 76 10.31 -1.06 -3.06
CA LEU A 76 10.13 -0.82 -1.63
C LEU A 76 11.31 -1.35 -0.83
N VAL A 77 11.95 -2.42 -1.28
CA VAL A 77 13.16 -2.90 -0.63
C VAL A 77 14.29 -1.89 -0.80
N GLU A 78 14.38 -1.33 -1.99
CA GLU A 78 15.39 -0.31 -2.26
C GLU A 78 15.26 0.89 -1.35
N GLU A 79 14.04 1.25 -0.99
CA GLU A 79 13.76 2.37 -0.12
C GLU A 79 13.75 1.98 1.36
N ASP A 80 14.09 0.74 1.67
CA ASP A 80 14.10 0.21 3.05
C ASP A 80 12.74 0.23 3.70
N VAL A 81 11.69 0.19 2.90
CA VAL A 81 10.32 0.10 3.40
C VAL A 81 9.95 -1.36 3.62
N LEU A 82 10.52 -2.26 2.86
CA LEU A 82 10.25 -3.69 2.97
C LEU A 82 11.52 -4.48 3.14
N LEU A 83 11.40 -5.58 3.86
CA LEU A 83 12.35 -6.69 3.81
C LEU A 83 11.70 -7.80 3.01
N PHE A 84 12.47 -8.46 2.17
CA PHE A 84 11.96 -9.54 1.35
C PHE A 84 12.83 -10.77 1.53
N ASP A 85 12.22 -11.86 1.95
CA ASP A 85 12.90 -13.14 2.09
C ASP A 85 12.60 -13.95 0.84
N GLU A 86 13.58 -14.12 -0.01
CA GLU A 86 13.38 -14.80 -1.28
C GLU A 86 13.11 -16.28 -1.11
N ALA A 87 13.69 -16.88 -0.09
CA ALA A 87 13.52 -18.33 0.09
C ALA A 87 12.09 -18.67 0.42
N THR A 88 11.43 -17.88 1.22
CA THR A 88 10.03 -18.11 1.60
C THR A 88 9.06 -17.24 0.85
N GLU A 89 9.56 -16.28 0.07
CA GLU A 89 8.75 -15.29 -0.63
C GLU A 89 7.80 -14.57 0.31
N THR A 90 8.37 -14.08 1.42
CA THR A 90 7.59 -13.30 2.38
C THR A 90 8.16 -11.90 2.49
N VAL A 91 7.28 -10.96 2.80
CA VAL A 91 7.65 -9.57 3.02
C VAL A 91 7.35 -9.18 4.46
N ALA A 92 8.13 -8.25 4.98
CA ALA A 92 7.96 -7.71 6.30
C ALA A 92 8.40 -6.26 6.29
N PRO A 93 8.02 -5.46 7.31
CA PRO A 93 8.39 -4.05 7.32
C PRO A 93 9.89 -3.87 7.44
N GLY A 94 10.42 -2.94 6.66
CA GLY A 94 11.81 -2.55 6.73
C GLY A 94 12.01 -1.38 7.69
N GLU A 95 13.22 -0.86 7.68
CA GLU A 95 13.63 0.20 8.61
C GLU A 95 12.77 1.45 8.46
N ASN A 96 12.40 1.80 7.23
CA ASN A 96 11.64 3.02 6.96
C ASN A 96 10.13 2.79 6.90
N ALA A 97 9.67 1.57 7.18
CA ALA A 97 8.25 1.26 7.02
C ALA A 97 7.39 2.14 7.90
N GLN A 98 7.81 2.37 9.14
CA GLN A 98 6.96 3.09 10.08
C GLN A 98 6.66 4.50 9.58
N GLN A 99 7.66 5.18 9.03
CA GLN A 99 7.45 6.53 8.53
C GLN A 99 6.45 6.56 7.38
N VAL A 100 6.57 5.60 6.47
CA VAL A 100 5.66 5.51 5.34
C VAL A 100 4.25 5.17 5.81
N LEU A 101 4.13 4.23 6.75
CA LEU A 101 2.83 3.81 7.24
C LEU A 101 2.15 4.93 8.02
N LEU A 102 2.92 5.71 8.78
CA LEU A 102 2.35 6.85 9.47
C LEU A 102 1.87 7.91 8.48
N ALA A 103 2.64 8.14 7.43
CA ALA A 103 2.22 9.09 6.40
C ALA A 103 0.94 8.62 5.72
N LEU A 104 0.87 7.35 5.39
CA LEU A 104 -0.32 6.80 4.74
C LEU A 104 -1.53 6.89 5.66
N ARG A 105 -1.35 6.56 6.93
CA ARG A 105 -2.44 6.65 7.91
C ARG A 105 -2.89 8.08 8.09
N GLY A 106 -1.96 9.01 8.09
CA GLY A 106 -2.29 10.43 8.21
C GLY A 106 -3.11 10.91 7.03
N ILE A 107 -2.76 10.50 5.83
CA ILE A 107 -3.52 10.85 4.64
C ILE A 107 -4.93 10.26 4.74
N SER A 108 -5.05 9.00 5.11
CA SER A 108 -6.34 8.34 5.22
C SER A 108 -7.21 9.01 6.26
N THR A 109 -6.64 9.34 7.42
CA THR A 109 -7.38 10.01 8.47
C THR A 109 -7.83 11.39 8.01
N GLY A 110 -6.95 12.10 7.32
CA GLY A 110 -7.30 13.41 6.80
C GLY A 110 -8.46 13.35 5.82
N LEU A 111 -8.46 12.34 4.96
CA LEU A 111 -9.57 12.17 4.02
C LEU A 111 -10.86 11.82 4.73
N GLU A 112 -10.78 10.97 5.75
CA GLU A 112 -11.97 10.63 6.51
C GLU A 112 -12.54 11.83 7.24
N LEU A 113 -11.69 12.63 7.82
CA LEU A 113 -12.14 13.83 8.49
C LEU A 113 -12.78 14.80 7.52
N HIS A 114 -12.21 14.93 6.36
CA HIS A 114 -12.76 15.80 5.33
C HIS A 114 -14.14 15.32 4.90
N GLU A 115 -14.31 14.04 4.71
CA GLU A 115 -15.60 13.49 4.35
C GLU A 115 -16.63 13.70 5.43
N SER A 116 -16.23 13.53 6.68
CA SER A 116 -17.14 13.74 7.79
C SER A 116 -17.59 15.16 7.91
N ALA A 117 -16.73 16.10 7.55
CA ALA A 117 -17.04 17.51 7.67
C ALA A 117 -17.88 18.04 6.53
N GLN A 118 -18.05 17.28 5.47
CA GLN A 118 -18.79 17.77 4.34
C GLN A 118 -20.28 17.72 4.60
N PRO A 119 -21.04 18.55 3.94
CA PRO A 119 -22.47 18.46 4.02
C PRO A 119 -22.90 17.08 3.62
N SER A 120 -24.09 16.76 4.01
CA SER A 120 -24.51 15.40 3.80
C SER A 120 -24.47 15.03 2.36
N SER A 121 -24.46 13.78 2.16
CA SER A 121 -24.18 13.25 0.87
C SER A 121 -25.25 13.56 -0.14
N GLU A 122 -26.38 14.00 0.29
CA GLU A 122 -27.33 14.31 -0.71
C GLU A 122 -26.88 15.46 -1.49
N THR A 123 -26.04 16.28 -0.95
CA THR A 123 -25.49 17.29 -1.78
C THR A 123 -24.57 16.74 -2.78
N ASP A 124 -24.12 15.56 -2.58
CA ASP A 124 -23.28 14.97 -3.57
C ASP A 124 -23.95 14.89 -4.89
N ALA A 125 -25.21 14.69 -4.87
CA ALA A 125 -25.92 14.64 -6.11
C ALA A 125 -25.71 15.92 -6.88
N ALA A 126 -25.51 16.99 -6.19
CA ALA A 126 -25.37 18.25 -6.86
C ALA A 126 -24.08 18.37 -7.58
N TRP A 127 -23.11 17.61 -7.27
CA TRP A 127 -21.90 17.75 -8.00
C TRP A 127 -21.65 16.68 -8.93
N GLU A 128 -22.57 15.86 -9.11
CA GLU A 128 -22.39 14.94 -10.12
C GLU A 128 -22.65 15.43 -11.39
#